data_06c5c92a35bb4547bd15befda6cbac4a
#
_entry.id   06c5c92a35bb4547bd15befda6cbac4a
#
_cell.length_a   1.000
_cell.length_b   1.000
_cell.length_c   1.000
_cell.angle_alpha   90.00
_cell.angle_beta   90.00
_cell.angle_gamma   90.00
#
_symmetry.space_group_name_H-M   'P 1'
#
loop_
_entity.id
_entity.type
_entity.pdbx_description
1 polymer ?
#
loop_
_entity_poly.entity_id
_entity_poly.type
_entity_poly.pdbx_seq_one_letter_code
_entity_poly.pdbx_strand_id
1 'polypeptide(L)'
;RDLRMSRGLGDVYKRQPRWVLDGNAILFQTERYGMRAHASWGSQQDVMLVFLNQDAYDRYRLSKEDFELLKEFEKEQKKAKEKDDDKTKDGKKSKAEKADKGNADKDKIDEDKADQKEILVELNGIEDRIVRLTPNSSDLGSAILSKDGEDLYYFSAFEDGYDLWKINLREKDTKRLHKLNTGWASLMLDKKGDIFLLGSRIMQKMDAKSDALKSISYQAEMKMDLAAERETMFDHVYKQHQKRFYNVNMHGVDWDAMTNAYRKFLPHIDNNYDFAELLSEWLGCLLYTSPSPR
;
A
#
# COMPACT_ATOMS: atom_id res chain seq x y z
N ARG A 1 -6.93 35.70 6.26
CA ARG A 1 -7.78 34.51 6.50
C ARG A 1 -7.02 33.29 5.98
N ASP A 2 -6.70 32.42 6.89
CA ASP A 2 -5.66 31.41 6.74
C ASP A 2 -5.93 30.38 5.65
N LEU A 3 -5.31 30.60 4.50
CA LEU A 3 -5.08 29.58 3.47
C LEU A 3 -4.13 28.46 3.93
N ARG A 4 -3.64 28.54 5.19
CA ARG A 4 -2.73 27.53 5.75
C ARG A 4 -3.45 26.25 6.20
N MET A 5 -4.73 26.31 6.52
CA MET A 5 -5.50 25.14 6.96
C MET A 5 -5.87 24.19 5.82
N SER A 6 -5.95 24.66 4.58
CA SER A 6 -6.21 23.80 3.42
C SER A 6 -4.98 23.02 2.93
N ARG A 7 -3.76 23.43 3.31
CA ARG A 7 -2.54 22.74 2.93
C ARG A 7 -2.30 21.44 3.71
N GLY A 8 -2.79 21.37 4.95
CA GLY A 8 -2.64 20.15 5.77
C GLY A 8 -3.47 18.96 5.28
N LEU A 9 -4.65 19.19 4.75
CA LEU A 9 -5.52 18.15 4.22
C LEU A 9 -5.11 17.68 2.81
N GLY A 10 -4.52 18.56 1.99
CA GLY A 10 -4.05 18.21 0.64
C GLY A 10 -2.83 17.29 0.64
N ASP A 11 -1.96 17.40 1.65
CA ASP A 11 -0.75 16.58 1.76
C ASP A 11 -1.05 15.15 2.26
N VAL A 12 -2.15 14.96 3.00
CA VAL A 12 -2.60 13.63 3.47
C VAL A 12 -3.21 12.81 2.33
N TYR A 13 -3.75 13.43 1.30
CA TYR A 13 -4.41 12.75 0.17
C TYR A 13 -3.46 12.01 -0.77
N LYS A 14 -2.18 12.29 -0.72
CA LYS A 14 -1.25 11.79 -1.74
C LYS A 14 -0.71 10.40 -1.45
N ARG A 15 -0.73 9.91 -0.19
CA ARG A 15 -0.19 8.59 0.17
C ARG A 15 -1.05 7.91 1.22
N GLN A 16 -1.53 6.72 0.92
CA GLN A 16 -2.49 5.95 1.70
C GLN A 16 -2.10 5.83 3.18
N PRO A 17 -2.87 6.38 4.10
CA PRO A 17 -2.67 6.18 5.53
C PRO A 17 -2.91 4.70 5.87
N ARG A 18 -2.14 4.19 6.83
CA ARG A 18 -2.24 2.80 7.31
C ARG A 18 -2.52 2.79 8.80
N TRP A 19 -3.50 2.01 9.19
CA TRP A 19 -3.74 1.70 10.59
C TRP A 19 -2.60 0.83 11.13
N VAL A 20 -2.06 1.20 12.27
CA VAL A 20 -0.97 0.50 12.95
C VAL A 20 -1.25 0.42 14.45
N LEU A 21 -0.44 -0.34 15.18
CA LEU A 21 -0.56 -0.49 16.64
C LEU A 21 -1.97 -0.92 17.08
N ASP A 22 -2.52 -1.96 16.42
CA ASP A 22 -3.85 -2.49 16.68
C ASP A 22 -4.96 -1.42 16.64
N GLY A 23 -4.81 -0.44 15.75
CA GLY A 23 -5.78 0.65 15.57
C GLY A 23 -5.56 1.88 16.46
N ASN A 24 -4.50 1.92 17.27
CA ASN A 24 -4.21 3.05 18.14
C ASN A 24 -3.42 4.19 17.47
N ALA A 25 -2.93 3.98 16.25
CA ALA A 25 -2.22 5.00 15.50
C ALA A 25 -2.41 4.85 13.99
N ILE A 26 -2.13 5.92 13.25
CA ILE A 26 -2.13 5.96 11.79
C ILE A 26 -0.75 6.38 11.32
N LEU A 27 -0.11 5.52 10.51
CA LEU A 27 1.13 5.79 9.80
C LEU A 27 0.80 6.44 8.46
N PHE A 28 1.45 7.54 8.12
CA PHE A 28 1.24 8.23 6.84
C PHE A 28 2.52 8.91 6.36
N GLN A 29 2.57 9.26 5.08
CA GLN A 29 3.67 10.00 4.48
C GLN A 29 3.22 11.42 4.13
N THR A 30 4.12 12.40 4.30
CA THR A 30 3.84 13.81 4.01
C THR A 30 5.03 14.50 3.38
N GLU A 31 4.73 15.46 2.52
CA GLU A 31 5.72 16.38 1.90
C GLU A 31 5.92 17.66 2.71
N ARG A 32 5.38 17.71 3.93
CA ARG A 32 5.32 18.95 4.73
C ARG A 32 6.69 19.55 5.04
N TYR A 33 7.68 18.71 5.30
CA TYR A 33 9.01 19.11 5.72
C TYR A 33 10.07 18.93 4.64
N GLY A 34 9.76 18.21 3.58
CA GLY A 34 10.68 17.89 2.51
C GLY A 34 10.89 19.04 1.53
N MET A 35 12.03 19.02 0.85
CA MET A 35 12.29 19.93 -0.26
C MET A 35 11.38 19.60 -1.43
N ARG A 36 10.83 20.63 -2.06
CA ARG A 36 10.03 20.50 -3.28
C ARG A 36 10.91 20.74 -4.49
N ALA A 37 10.78 19.88 -5.47
CA ALA A 37 11.42 20.11 -6.76
C ALA A 37 10.76 21.30 -7.49
N HIS A 38 11.51 21.90 -8.40
CA HIS A 38 11.02 22.99 -9.24
C HIS A 38 9.78 22.54 -10.04
N ALA A 39 8.81 23.42 -10.21
CA ALA A 39 7.59 23.19 -10.97
C ALA A 39 6.71 22.00 -10.50
N SER A 40 6.77 21.62 -9.22
CA SER A 40 5.95 20.55 -8.63
C SER A 40 6.24 19.13 -9.19
N TRP A 41 7.41 18.89 -9.70
CA TRP A 41 7.85 17.59 -10.23
C TRP A 41 8.37 16.65 -9.14
N GLY A 42 7.67 16.57 -8.05
CA GLY A 42 8.02 15.72 -6.92
C GLY A 42 8.50 16.52 -5.72
N SER A 43 8.54 15.85 -4.60
CA SER A 43 8.98 16.39 -3.32
C SER A 43 9.56 15.29 -2.46
N GLN A 44 10.52 15.66 -1.64
CA GLN A 44 10.98 14.78 -0.58
C GLN A 44 9.90 14.62 0.47
N GLN A 45 9.82 13.47 1.08
CA GLN A 45 8.76 13.07 1.99
C GLN A 45 9.33 12.58 3.31
N ASP A 46 8.44 12.56 4.30
CA ASP A 46 8.68 12.04 5.64
C ASP A 46 7.62 11.03 6.02
N VAL A 47 7.99 10.08 6.85
CA VAL A 47 7.06 9.17 7.51
C VAL A 47 6.64 9.79 8.83
N MET A 48 5.33 9.89 9.03
CA MET A 48 4.70 10.43 10.23
C MET A 48 3.81 9.38 10.89
N LEU A 49 3.64 9.53 12.19
CA LEU A 49 2.74 8.72 13.00
C LEU A 49 1.85 9.66 13.80
N VAL A 50 0.53 9.47 13.74
CA VAL A 50 -0.43 10.13 14.61
C VAL A 50 -1.04 9.12 15.56
N PHE A 51 -0.94 9.39 16.87
CA PHE A 51 -1.55 8.56 17.88
C PHE A 51 -2.99 9.02 18.16
N LEU A 52 -3.91 8.06 18.17
CA LEU A 52 -5.34 8.34 18.32
C LEU A 52 -5.78 8.53 19.76
N ASN A 53 -5.01 8.04 20.72
CA ASN A 53 -5.24 8.21 22.14
C ASN A 53 -3.96 8.53 22.90
N GLN A 54 -4.11 9.09 24.09
CA GLN A 54 -3.00 9.52 24.92
C GLN A 54 -2.17 8.35 25.43
N ASP A 55 -2.79 7.24 25.80
CA ASP A 55 -2.11 6.06 26.34
C ASP A 55 -1.10 5.48 25.34
N ALA A 56 -1.49 5.38 24.06
CA ALA A 56 -0.61 4.91 23.01
C ALA A 56 0.57 5.87 22.76
N TYR A 57 0.33 7.17 22.86
CA TYR A 57 1.37 8.18 22.74
C TYR A 57 2.36 8.14 23.91
N ASP A 58 1.87 8.02 25.13
CA ASP A 58 2.71 7.93 26.32
C ASP A 58 3.55 6.66 26.30
N ARG A 59 2.96 5.53 25.89
CA ARG A 59 3.69 4.27 25.67
C ARG A 59 4.81 4.41 24.65
N TYR A 60 4.57 5.13 23.56
CA TYR A 60 5.60 5.42 22.55
C TYR A 60 6.75 6.25 23.12
N ARG A 61 6.47 7.18 24.03
CA ARG A 61 7.47 8.08 24.61
C ARG A 61 8.34 7.46 25.69
N LEU A 62 8.00 6.27 26.21
CA LEU A 62 8.80 5.58 27.20
C LEU A 62 10.23 5.36 26.71
N SER A 63 11.19 5.45 27.62
CA SER A 63 12.56 5.01 27.36
C SER A 63 12.60 3.52 27.04
N LYS A 64 13.72 3.02 26.50
CA LYS A 64 13.89 1.59 26.25
C LYS A 64 13.73 0.78 27.55
N GLU A 65 14.36 1.25 28.62
CA GLU A 65 14.35 0.59 29.94
C GLU A 65 12.93 0.54 30.53
N ASP A 66 12.22 1.67 30.54
CA ASP A 66 10.84 1.74 31.05
C ASP A 66 9.88 0.88 30.23
N PHE A 67 10.09 0.80 28.93
CA PHE A 67 9.28 -0.03 28.06
C PHE A 67 9.51 -1.52 28.24
N GLU A 68 10.76 -1.94 28.47
CA GLU A 68 11.10 -3.33 28.81
C GLU A 68 10.44 -3.73 30.14
N LEU A 69 10.52 -2.87 31.15
CA LEU A 69 9.84 -3.07 32.43
C LEU A 69 8.32 -3.19 32.26
N LEU A 70 7.71 -2.33 31.44
CA LEU A 70 6.28 -2.40 31.14
C LEU A 70 5.91 -3.73 30.46
N LYS A 71 6.72 -4.18 29.50
CA LYS A 71 6.52 -5.49 28.84
C LYS A 71 6.61 -6.67 29.81
N GLU A 72 7.55 -6.64 30.74
CA GLU A 72 7.68 -7.67 31.76
C GLU A 72 6.46 -7.70 32.67
N PHE A 73 6.02 -6.55 33.14
CA PHE A 73 4.82 -6.41 33.97
C PHE A 73 3.55 -6.92 33.24
N GLU A 74 3.37 -6.57 31.98
CA GLU A 74 2.25 -7.06 31.17
C GLU A 74 2.29 -8.60 30.98
N LYS A 75 3.48 -9.18 30.81
CA LYS A 75 3.65 -10.63 30.72
C LYS A 75 3.30 -11.34 32.04
N GLU A 76 3.68 -10.76 33.15
CA GLU A 76 3.34 -11.30 34.48
C GLU A 76 1.83 -11.25 34.73
N GLN A 77 1.19 -10.13 34.40
CA GLN A 77 -0.26 -10.00 34.51
C GLN A 77 -1.02 -11.01 33.62
N LYS A 78 -0.57 -11.24 32.38
CA LYS A 78 -1.17 -12.25 31.50
C LYS A 78 -1.04 -13.66 32.09
N LYS A 79 0.15 -14.01 32.60
CA LYS A 79 0.38 -15.31 33.25
C LYS A 79 -0.46 -15.50 34.53
N ALA A 80 -0.70 -14.40 35.28
CA ALA A 80 -1.56 -14.44 36.45
C ALA A 80 -3.03 -14.69 36.09
N LYS A 81 -3.52 -14.01 35.03
CA LYS A 81 -4.90 -14.19 34.53
C LYS A 81 -5.14 -15.59 33.95
N GLU A 82 -4.18 -16.14 33.20
CA GLU A 82 -4.27 -17.51 32.66
C GLU A 82 -4.31 -18.57 33.77
N LYS A 83 -3.62 -18.34 34.89
CA LYS A 83 -3.66 -19.24 36.07
C LYS A 83 -4.96 -19.18 36.85
N ASP A 84 -5.64 -18.03 36.85
CA ASP A 84 -6.97 -17.88 37.49
C ASP A 84 -8.10 -18.50 36.62
N ASP A 85 -8.02 -18.36 35.31
CA ASP A 85 -8.98 -18.99 34.37
C ASP A 85 -8.89 -20.53 34.36
N ASP A 86 -7.70 -21.10 34.56
CA ASP A 86 -7.51 -22.55 34.63
C ASP A 86 -8.07 -23.13 35.93
N LYS A 87 -8.00 -22.39 37.04
CA LYS A 87 -8.61 -22.78 38.32
C LYS A 87 -10.14 -22.74 38.31
N THR A 88 -10.75 -21.92 37.48
CA THR A 88 -12.21 -21.83 37.31
C THR A 88 -12.80 -22.89 36.39
N LYS A 89 -11.98 -23.53 35.54
CA LYS A 89 -12.43 -24.63 34.66
C LYS A 89 -12.46 -25.99 35.32
N ASP A 90 -11.69 -26.25 36.35
CA ASP A 90 -11.68 -27.51 37.09
C ASP A 90 -12.89 -27.69 38.03
N GLY A 91 -13.60 -26.62 38.36
CA GLY A 91 -14.79 -26.64 39.24
C GLY A 91 -16.11 -26.97 38.56
N LYS A 92 -16.16 -27.17 37.22
CA LYS A 92 -17.43 -27.38 36.46
C LYS A 92 -17.52 -28.69 35.68
N LYS A 93 -16.67 -29.67 35.92
CA LYS A 93 -16.78 -31.02 35.32
C LYS A 93 -17.34 -32.06 36.30
N SER A 94 -18.55 -31.84 36.83
CA SER A 94 -19.34 -32.92 37.38
C SER A 94 -20.82 -32.58 37.26
N LYS A 95 -21.45 -33.05 36.22
CA LYS A 95 -22.84 -33.46 35.98
C LYS A 95 -23.33 -33.01 34.61
N ALA A 96 -23.33 -34.00 33.71
CA ALA A 96 -24.49 -34.37 32.91
C ALA A 96 -24.07 -35.46 31.92
N GLU A 97 -24.52 -36.67 32.26
CA GLU A 97 -24.54 -37.83 31.35
C GLU A 97 -25.70 -37.74 30.35
N LYS A 98 -25.38 -38.27 29.13
CA LYS A 98 -26.25 -38.95 28.16
C LYS A 98 -27.47 -38.24 27.59
N ALA A 99 -27.43 -37.97 26.29
CA ALA A 99 -28.38 -38.54 25.29
C ALA A 99 -27.97 -38.10 23.87
N ASP A 100 -27.73 -39.03 23.07
CA ASP A 100 -28.27 -39.51 21.80
C ASP A 100 -27.83 -38.82 20.49
N LYS A 101 -27.60 -39.72 19.52
CA LYS A 101 -27.11 -39.56 18.16
C LYS A 101 -28.08 -38.80 17.26
N GLY A 102 -27.56 -37.97 16.42
CA GLY A 102 -28.24 -37.40 15.25
C GLY A 102 -27.27 -36.74 14.28
N ASN A 103 -26.99 -37.47 13.21
CA ASN A 103 -26.16 -37.08 12.07
C ASN A 103 -26.82 -35.92 11.28
N ALA A 104 -26.13 -34.83 11.05
CA ALA A 104 -26.39 -33.93 9.93
C ALA A 104 -25.16 -33.03 9.70
N ASP A 105 -24.55 -33.23 8.56
CA ASP A 105 -23.59 -32.32 7.93
C ASP A 105 -24.12 -30.89 7.98
N LYS A 106 -23.36 -29.99 8.60
CA LYS A 106 -23.48 -28.54 8.42
C LYS A 106 -22.09 -27.96 8.33
N ASP A 107 -21.81 -27.43 7.17
CA ASP A 107 -20.71 -26.55 6.89
C ASP A 107 -20.49 -25.56 8.05
N LYS A 108 -19.41 -25.77 8.80
CA LYS A 108 -18.95 -24.81 9.77
C LYS A 108 -18.23 -23.71 9.00
N ILE A 109 -18.97 -22.66 8.71
CA ILE A 109 -18.38 -21.34 8.53
C ILE A 109 -17.88 -20.95 9.91
N ASP A 110 -16.58 -21.07 10.15
CA ASP A 110 -15.92 -20.47 11.31
C ASP A 110 -16.03 -18.95 11.17
N GLU A 111 -17.08 -18.40 11.76
CA GLU A 111 -17.11 -16.97 12.09
C GLU A 111 -16.05 -16.74 13.17
N ASP A 112 -14.86 -16.30 12.73
CA ASP A 112 -13.89 -15.62 13.58
C ASP A 112 -14.58 -14.39 14.19
N LYS A 113 -15.25 -14.55 15.31
CA LYS A 113 -15.54 -13.47 16.23
C LYS A 113 -14.23 -13.07 16.90
N ALA A 114 -13.35 -12.40 16.12
CA ALA A 114 -12.30 -11.61 16.69
C ALA A 114 -12.99 -10.58 17.59
N ASP A 115 -12.64 -10.58 18.88
CA ASP A 115 -12.96 -9.52 19.83
C ASP A 115 -12.61 -8.18 19.16
N GLN A 116 -13.61 -7.51 18.63
CA GLN A 116 -13.45 -6.17 18.04
C GLN A 116 -13.17 -5.24 19.21
N LYS A 117 -11.89 -5.02 19.52
CA LYS A 117 -11.48 -3.97 20.43
C LYS A 117 -11.99 -2.66 19.87
N GLU A 118 -12.85 -1.99 20.62
CA GLU A 118 -13.32 -0.66 20.29
C GLU A 118 -12.14 0.30 20.19
N ILE A 119 -12.00 0.96 19.04
CA ILE A 119 -10.91 1.91 18.80
C ILE A 119 -11.28 3.23 19.49
N LEU A 120 -10.54 3.59 20.52
CA LEU A 120 -10.68 4.86 21.19
C LEU A 120 -9.97 5.97 20.41
N VAL A 121 -10.72 6.98 20.00
CA VAL A 121 -10.18 8.16 19.30
C VAL A 121 -10.44 9.40 20.12
N GLU A 122 -9.37 10.00 20.63
CA GLU A 122 -9.37 11.26 21.36
C GLU A 122 -8.98 12.39 20.41
N LEU A 123 -9.93 13.20 19.98
CA LEU A 123 -9.67 14.30 19.04
C LEU A 123 -8.98 15.49 19.73
N ASN A 124 -9.21 15.68 21.02
CA ASN A 124 -8.60 16.76 21.78
C ASN A 124 -7.09 16.55 21.89
N GLY A 125 -6.29 17.54 21.47
CA GLY A 125 -4.83 17.46 21.51
C GLY A 125 -4.22 16.45 20.52
N ILE A 126 -4.97 15.99 19.50
CA ILE A 126 -4.44 15.04 18.51
C ILE A 126 -3.27 15.62 17.72
N GLU A 127 -3.23 16.93 17.55
CA GLU A 127 -2.13 17.62 16.84
C GLU A 127 -0.80 17.50 17.58
N ASP A 128 -0.84 17.43 18.92
CA ASP A 128 0.35 17.27 19.78
C ASP A 128 0.87 15.82 19.77
N ARG A 129 0.05 14.89 19.31
CA ARG A 129 0.38 13.46 19.20
C ARG A 129 0.82 13.01 17.81
N ILE A 130 1.26 13.98 16.99
CA ILE A 130 1.83 13.72 15.66
C ILE A 130 3.35 13.70 15.78
N VAL A 131 3.98 12.60 15.36
CA VAL A 131 5.43 12.40 15.46
C VAL A 131 6.02 12.16 14.08
N ARG A 132 7.12 12.85 13.77
CA ARG A 132 7.96 12.57 12.62
C ARG A 132 8.89 11.41 12.95
N LEU A 133 8.85 10.34 12.15
CA LEU A 133 9.65 9.14 12.37
C LEU A 133 10.98 9.17 11.62
N THR A 134 11.00 9.69 10.40
CA THR A 134 12.22 9.81 9.59
C THR A 134 13.07 10.99 10.03
N PRO A 135 14.40 10.81 10.26
CA PRO A 135 15.28 11.91 10.64
C PRO A 135 15.49 12.91 9.51
N ASN A 136 15.51 12.45 8.27
CA ASN A 136 15.71 13.26 7.07
C ASN A 136 14.59 12.99 6.06
N SER A 137 14.17 14.05 5.38
CA SER A 137 13.28 13.93 4.22
C SER A 137 14.03 13.33 3.05
N SER A 138 13.36 12.48 2.29
CA SER A 138 13.94 11.80 1.11
C SER A 138 12.87 11.45 0.08
N ASP A 139 13.29 10.93 -1.05
CA ASP A 139 12.37 10.27 -1.96
C ASP A 139 11.95 8.92 -1.36
N LEU A 140 10.75 8.88 -0.80
CA LEU A 140 10.21 7.73 -0.09
C LEU A 140 9.35 6.87 -1.02
N GLY A 141 9.60 5.57 -0.98
CA GLY A 141 8.72 4.58 -1.58
C GLY A 141 7.60 4.17 -0.61
N SER A 142 7.70 2.99 -0.05
CA SER A 142 6.75 2.45 0.92
C SER A 142 7.35 2.45 2.32
N ALA A 143 6.50 2.64 3.34
CA ALA A 143 6.90 2.53 4.74
C ALA A 143 5.91 1.65 5.50
N ILE A 144 6.42 0.84 6.42
CA ILE A 144 5.64 0.00 7.33
C ILE A 144 6.24 0.03 8.73
N LEU A 145 5.39 -0.11 9.72
CA LEU A 145 5.80 -0.29 11.10
C LEU A 145 5.80 -1.79 11.41
N SER A 146 6.78 -2.27 12.18
CA SER A 146 6.80 -3.64 12.70
C SER A 146 5.55 -3.89 13.56
N LYS A 147 5.17 -5.17 13.71
CA LYS A 147 3.97 -5.55 14.45
C LYS A 147 3.99 -5.10 15.92
N ASP A 148 5.17 -5.07 16.53
CA ASP A 148 5.38 -4.59 17.91
C ASP A 148 5.50 -3.06 18.02
N GLY A 149 5.58 -2.37 16.88
CA GLY A 149 5.66 -0.91 16.82
C GLY A 149 7.03 -0.32 17.16
N GLU A 150 8.08 -1.14 17.22
CA GLU A 150 9.42 -0.67 17.62
C GLU A 150 10.30 -0.29 16.44
N ASP A 151 10.11 -0.94 15.30
CA ASP A 151 10.91 -0.73 14.10
C ASP A 151 10.08 -0.19 12.94
N LEU A 152 10.59 0.87 12.33
CA LEU A 152 10.09 1.39 11.07
C LEU A 152 10.96 0.86 9.93
N TYR A 153 10.35 0.19 8.96
CA TYR A 153 10.98 -0.20 7.70
C TYR A 153 10.47 0.69 6.58
N TYR A 154 11.38 1.22 5.77
CA TYR A 154 10.99 2.08 4.67
C TYR A 154 11.96 1.99 3.50
N PHE A 155 11.43 2.23 2.31
CA PHE A 155 12.24 2.41 1.12
C PHE A 155 12.55 3.89 0.91
N SER A 156 13.82 4.18 0.69
CA SER A 156 14.27 5.53 0.38
C SER A 156 15.35 5.51 -0.68
N ALA A 157 15.24 6.45 -1.63
CA ALA A 157 16.25 6.73 -2.62
C ALA A 157 17.06 7.97 -2.19
N PHE A 158 18.27 7.74 -1.67
CA PHE A 158 19.24 8.80 -1.37
C PHE A 158 20.27 8.95 -2.49
N GLU A 159 20.49 7.89 -3.25
CA GLU A 159 21.40 7.82 -4.40
C GLU A 159 20.64 7.31 -5.64
N ASP A 160 21.13 6.25 -6.26
CA ASP A 160 20.57 5.65 -7.47
C ASP A 160 19.55 4.55 -7.17
N GLY A 161 18.30 4.91 -6.85
CA GLY A 161 17.24 3.94 -6.61
C GLY A 161 16.92 3.70 -5.14
N TYR A 162 15.90 2.87 -4.91
CA TYR A 162 15.39 2.61 -3.58
C TYR A 162 16.16 1.51 -2.89
N ASP A 163 16.61 1.81 -1.68
CA ASP A 163 17.21 0.87 -0.73
C ASP A 163 16.29 0.68 0.48
N LEU A 164 16.43 -0.46 1.15
CA LEU A 164 15.68 -0.76 2.37
C LEU A 164 16.42 -0.21 3.60
N TRP A 165 15.71 0.62 4.35
CA TRP A 165 16.16 1.25 5.59
C TRP A 165 15.33 0.79 6.77
N LYS A 166 15.94 0.79 7.94
CA LYS A 166 15.31 0.50 9.23
C LYS A 166 15.64 1.59 10.23
N ILE A 167 14.64 2.01 10.98
CA ILE A 167 14.82 2.88 12.15
C ILE A 167 14.26 2.17 13.37
N ASN A 168 15.07 2.04 14.40
CA ASN A 168 14.56 1.71 15.72
C ASN A 168 13.99 2.98 16.37
N LEU A 169 12.70 2.98 16.67
CA LEU A 169 11.99 4.19 17.11
C LEU A 169 12.35 4.63 18.53
N ARG A 170 12.88 3.73 19.35
CA ARG A 170 13.29 4.05 20.73
C ARG A 170 14.72 4.53 20.80
N GLU A 171 15.62 3.83 20.15
CA GLU A 171 17.03 4.18 20.09
C GLU A 171 17.31 5.29 19.08
N LYS A 172 16.35 5.55 18.17
CA LYS A 172 16.48 6.49 17.03
C LYS A 172 17.68 6.15 16.13
N ASP A 173 18.11 4.88 16.18
CA ASP A 173 19.16 4.38 15.31
C ASP A 173 18.61 4.08 13.91
N THR A 174 19.29 4.62 12.90
CA THR A 174 18.91 4.48 11.50
C THR A 174 20.00 3.75 10.74
N LYS A 175 19.64 2.64 10.10
CA LYS A 175 20.58 1.88 9.29
C LYS A 175 20.00 1.46 7.95
N ARG A 176 20.86 1.43 6.93
CA ARG A 176 20.52 0.78 5.66
C ARG A 176 20.65 -0.73 5.84
N LEU A 177 19.54 -1.46 5.76
CA LEU A 177 19.54 -2.92 5.87
C LEU A 177 20.09 -3.59 4.62
N HIS A 178 19.54 -3.19 3.46
CA HIS A 178 19.88 -3.81 2.19
C HIS A 178 19.99 -2.76 1.09
N LYS A 179 21.10 -2.84 0.35
CA LYS A 179 21.26 -2.08 -0.88
C LYS A 179 20.59 -2.86 -2.01
N LEU A 180 19.46 -2.35 -2.50
CA LEU A 180 18.63 -3.01 -3.52
C LEU A 180 18.68 -2.28 -4.86
N ASN A 181 18.91 -0.99 -4.84
CA ASN A 181 18.99 -0.13 -6.03
C ASN A 181 17.84 -0.39 -7.02
N THR A 182 16.61 -0.44 -6.52
CA THR A 182 15.43 -0.75 -7.33
C THR A 182 14.72 0.53 -7.78
N GLY A 183 14.11 0.50 -8.98
CA GLY A 183 13.39 1.65 -9.53
C GLY A 183 12.09 1.97 -8.79
N TRP A 184 11.44 0.97 -8.21
CA TRP A 184 10.29 1.14 -7.31
C TRP A 184 10.24 -0.04 -6.34
N ALA A 185 9.66 0.19 -5.17
CA ALA A 185 9.52 -0.84 -4.17
C ALA A 185 8.32 -0.58 -3.25
N SER A 186 7.71 -1.65 -2.78
CA SER A 186 6.61 -1.66 -1.82
C SER A 186 6.89 -2.66 -0.72
N LEU A 187 6.50 -2.30 0.50
CA LEU A 187 6.56 -3.15 1.68
C LEU A 187 5.16 -3.59 2.08
N MET A 188 5.03 -4.86 2.41
CA MET A 188 3.81 -5.45 2.94
C MET A 188 4.13 -6.22 4.22
N LEU A 189 3.28 -6.06 5.22
CA LEU A 189 3.31 -6.80 6.46
C LEU A 189 2.14 -7.79 6.47
N ASP A 190 2.41 -9.05 6.76
CA ASP A 190 1.34 -10.03 6.92
C ASP A 190 0.80 -10.07 8.37
N LYS A 191 -0.27 -10.83 8.60
CA LYS A 191 -0.88 -10.99 9.92
C LYS A 191 0.06 -11.62 10.96
N LYS A 192 1.08 -12.36 10.51
CA LYS A 192 2.08 -13.00 11.38
C LYS A 192 3.23 -12.08 11.76
N GLY A 193 3.38 -10.96 11.06
CA GLY A 193 4.47 -10.01 11.22
C GLY A 193 5.65 -10.25 10.26
N ASP A 194 5.47 -11.13 9.27
CA ASP A 194 6.46 -11.31 8.19
C ASP A 194 6.40 -10.13 7.23
N ILE A 195 7.56 -9.69 6.75
CA ILE A 195 7.70 -8.55 5.85
C ILE A 195 8.00 -9.04 4.44
N PHE A 196 7.23 -8.57 3.47
CA PHE A 196 7.42 -8.86 2.06
C PHE A 196 7.85 -7.61 1.31
N LEU A 197 8.87 -7.79 0.48
CA LEU A 197 9.41 -6.77 -0.41
C LEU A 197 8.97 -7.09 -1.84
N LEU A 198 8.25 -6.15 -2.43
CA LEU A 198 7.81 -6.23 -3.83
C LEU A 198 8.38 -5.02 -4.58
N GLY A 199 9.04 -5.25 -5.69
CA GLY A 199 9.63 -4.18 -6.46
C GLY A 199 9.92 -4.60 -7.89
N SER A 200 10.56 -3.72 -8.65
CA SER A 200 11.01 -4.05 -9.99
C SER A 200 12.04 -5.19 -9.91
N ARG A 201 11.63 -6.37 -10.35
CA ARG A 201 12.44 -7.62 -10.32
C ARG A 201 12.76 -8.14 -8.90
N ILE A 202 12.08 -7.65 -7.88
CA ILE A 202 12.28 -8.08 -6.49
C ILE A 202 10.98 -8.65 -5.96
N MET A 203 11.01 -9.89 -5.51
CA MET A 203 9.98 -10.54 -4.73
C MET A 203 10.65 -11.34 -3.62
N GLN A 204 10.67 -10.78 -2.43
CA GLN A 204 11.44 -11.33 -1.31
C GLN A 204 10.62 -11.27 -0.03
N LYS A 205 10.89 -12.22 0.86
CA LYS A 205 10.42 -12.24 2.24
C LYS A 205 11.58 -11.90 3.14
N MET A 206 11.37 -11.00 4.10
CA MET A 206 12.34 -10.68 5.14
C MET A 206 11.91 -11.33 6.44
N ASP A 207 12.86 -11.97 7.09
CA ASP A 207 12.69 -12.44 8.45
C ASP A 207 12.85 -11.27 9.43
N ALA A 208 11.80 -11.00 10.21
CA ALA A 208 11.77 -9.84 11.11
C ALA A 208 12.78 -9.89 12.27
N LYS A 209 13.34 -11.08 12.57
CA LYS A 209 14.32 -11.23 13.67
C LYS A 209 15.76 -11.08 13.21
N SER A 210 16.08 -11.64 12.05
CA SER A 210 17.44 -11.66 11.50
C SER A 210 17.69 -10.60 10.44
N ASP A 211 16.63 -9.89 10.01
CA ASP A 211 16.65 -8.95 8.88
C ASP A 211 17.13 -9.61 7.56
N ALA A 212 17.14 -10.95 7.48
CA ALA A 212 17.63 -11.70 6.32
C ALA A 212 16.56 -11.77 5.22
N LEU A 213 16.98 -11.54 3.97
CA LEU A 213 16.12 -11.62 2.80
C LEU A 213 16.15 -13.02 2.18
N LYS A 214 14.97 -13.55 1.86
CA LYS A 214 14.78 -14.80 1.12
C LYS A 214 13.98 -14.52 -0.14
N SER A 215 14.56 -14.84 -1.30
CA SER A 215 13.86 -14.71 -2.58
C SER A 215 12.69 -15.68 -2.67
N ILE A 216 11.58 -15.18 -3.22
CA ILE A 216 10.41 -15.96 -3.57
C ILE A 216 10.47 -16.18 -5.09
N SER A 217 10.74 -17.42 -5.50
CA SER A 217 10.66 -17.79 -6.91
C SER A 217 9.22 -18.15 -7.25
N TYR A 218 8.76 -17.67 -8.39
CA TYR A 218 7.47 -18.06 -8.95
C TYR A 218 7.63 -18.32 -10.44
N GLN A 219 6.81 -19.19 -10.95
CA GLN A 219 6.65 -19.41 -12.38
C GLN A 219 5.17 -19.21 -12.69
N ALA A 220 4.89 -18.44 -13.71
CA ALA A 220 3.53 -18.23 -14.19
C ALA A 220 3.53 -18.36 -15.72
N GLU A 221 2.63 -19.16 -16.22
CA GLU A 221 2.35 -19.26 -17.65
C GLU A 221 1.07 -18.48 -17.94
N MET A 222 1.11 -17.66 -18.98
CA MET A 222 -0.06 -16.92 -19.46
C MET A 222 -0.27 -17.23 -20.94
N LYS A 223 -1.44 -17.72 -21.27
CA LYS A 223 -1.85 -17.87 -22.67
C LYS A 223 -2.34 -16.52 -23.17
N MET A 224 -1.67 -15.96 -24.16
CA MET A 224 -2.03 -14.71 -24.78
C MET A 224 -2.61 -14.96 -26.17
N ASP A 225 -3.75 -14.37 -26.44
CA ASP A 225 -4.32 -14.27 -27.78
C ASP A 225 -4.00 -12.87 -28.33
N LEU A 226 -2.92 -12.77 -29.08
CA LEU A 226 -2.41 -11.50 -29.60
C LEU A 226 -3.35 -10.87 -30.64
N ALA A 227 -4.17 -11.67 -31.34
CA ALA A 227 -5.15 -11.16 -32.28
C ALA A 227 -6.31 -10.49 -31.54
N ALA A 228 -6.88 -11.17 -30.55
CA ALA A 228 -7.93 -10.62 -29.69
C ALA A 228 -7.45 -9.41 -28.87
N GLU A 229 -6.18 -9.40 -28.47
CA GLU A 229 -5.59 -8.25 -27.77
C GLU A 229 -5.53 -7.02 -28.68
N ARG A 230 -5.04 -7.16 -29.92
CA ARG A 230 -5.01 -6.06 -30.91
C ARG A 230 -6.40 -5.54 -31.23
N GLU A 231 -7.38 -6.42 -31.39
CA GLU A 231 -8.79 -6.01 -31.59
C GLU A 231 -9.31 -5.20 -30.39
N THR A 232 -9.05 -5.65 -29.18
CA THR A 232 -9.43 -4.94 -27.96
C THR A 232 -8.74 -3.57 -27.85
N MET A 233 -7.45 -3.49 -28.18
CA MET A 233 -6.72 -2.23 -28.21
C MET A 233 -7.27 -1.26 -29.25
N PHE A 234 -7.59 -1.75 -30.45
CA PHE A 234 -8.20 -0.95 -31.51
C PHE A 234 -9.55 -0.38 -31.07
N ASP A 235 -10.42 -1.19 -30.48
CA ASP A 235 -11.69 -0.76 -29.92
C ASP A 235 -11.52 0.25 -28.79
N HIS A 236 -10.48 0.08 -27.97
CA HIS A 236 -10.18 1.04 -26.91
C HIS A 236 -9.79 2.40 -27.50
N VAL A 237 -8.93 2.42 -28.51
CA VAL A 237 -8.53 3.66 -29.21
C VAL A 237 -9.75 4.34 -29.83
N TYR A 238 -10.61 3.60 -30.52
CA TYR A 238 -11.87 4.13 -31.06
C TYR A 238 -12.71 4.86 -30.02
N LYS A 239 -13.01 4.17 -28.90
CA LYS A 239 -13.84 4.70 -27.81
C LYS A 239 -13.20 5.92 -27.12
N GLN A 240 -11.87 5.89 -26.93
CA GLN A 240 -11.16 7.00 -26.29
C GLN A 240 -11.17 8.25 -27.16
N HIS A 241 -10.98 8.12 -28.48
CA HIS A 241 -11.05 9.25 -29.39
C HIS A 241 -12.46 9.81 -29.47
N GLN A 242 -13.47 8.95 -29.62
CA GLN A 242 -14.87 9.38 -29.65
C GLN A 242 -15.24 10.18 -28.37
N LYS A 243 -14.71 9.78 -27.21
CA LYS A 243 -15.03 10.42 -25.92
C LYS A 243 -14.22 11.68 -25.64
N ARG A 244 -12.95 11.74 -26.07
CA ARG A 244 -11.97 12.74 -25.61
C ARG A 244 -11.44 13.66 -26.68
N PHE A 245 -11.77 13.43 -27.94
CA PHE A 245 -11.32 14.32 -29.01
C PHE A 245 -11.90 15.72 -28.79
N TYR A 246 -11.08 16.75 -28.94
CA TYR A 246 -11.45 18.13 -28.60
C TYR A 246 -12.56 18.70 -29.48
N ASN A 247 -12.71 18.22 -30.75
CA ASN A 247 -13.76 18.60 -31.64
C ASN A 247 -14.83 17.51 -31.67
N VAL A 248 -16.02 17.82 -31.15
CA VAL A 248 -17.14 16.87 -31.03
C VAL A 248 -17.56 16.28 -32.38
N ASN A 249 -17.41 17.06 -33.47
CA ASN A 249 -17.77 16.64 -34.82
C ASN A 249 -16.62 15.97 -35.57
N MET A 250 -15.53 15.56 -34.89
CA MET A 250 -14.36 14.90 -35.49
C MET A 250 -13.85 15.60 -36.76
N HIS A 251 -13.86 16.93 -36.82
CA HIS A 251 -13.54 17.75 -37.99
C HIS A 251 -14.38 17.43 -39.22
N GLY A 252 -15.59 16.87 -39.07
CA GLY A 252 -16.47 16.46 -40.16
C GLY A 252 -16.13 15.10 -40.76
N VAL A 253 -15.19 14.36 -40.16
CA VAL A 253 -14.86 12.98 -40.55
C VAL A 253 -15.95 12.03 -40.03
N ASP A 254 -16.46 11.16 -40.90
CA ASP A 254 -17.27 10.03 -40.45
C ASP A 254 -16.36 9.01 -39.75
N TRP A 255 -16.27 9.17 -38.42
CA TRP A 255 -15.36 8.39 -37.57
C TRP A 255 -15.70 6.90 -37.56
N ASP A 256 -16.99 6.56 -37.65
CA ASP A 256 -17.46 5.17 -37.68
C ASP A 256 -17.13 4.50 -39.01
N ALA A 257 -17.38 5.17 -40.14
CA ALA A 257 -17.03 4.65 -41.47
C ALA A 257 -15.51 4.46 -41.60
N MET A 258 -14.73 5.44 -41.12
CA MET A 258 -13.27 5.37 -41.13
C MET A 258 -12.76 4.22 -40.27
N THR A 259 -13.26 4.08 -39.03
CA THR A 259 -12.93 2.99 -38.14
C THR A 259 -13.19 1.62 -38.78
N ASN A 260 -14.36 1.46 -39.41
CA ASN A 260 -14.70 0.21 -40.07
C ASN A 260 -13.81 -0.09 -41.29
N ALA A 261 -13.34 0.93 -41.99
CA ALA A 261 -12.39 0.76 -43.09
C ALA A 261 -11.04 0.22 -42.61
N TYR A 262 -10.50 0.78 -41.53
CA TYR A 262 -9.20 0.35 -40.97
C TYR A 262 -9.29 -0.98 -40.21
N ARG A 263 -10.41 -1.30 -39.57
CA ARG A 263 -10.65 -2.59 -38.88
C ARG A 263 -10.42 -3.80 -39.80
N LYS A 264 -10.67 -3.68 -41.08
CA LYS A 264 -10.48 -4.77 -42.05
C LYS A 264 -9.03 -5.24 -42.16
N PHE A 265 -8.07 -4.43 -41.75
CA PHE A 265 -6.66 -4.77 -41.80
C PHE A 265 -6.20 -5.57 -40.56
N LEU A 266 -6.93 -5.54 -39.45
CA LEU A 266 -6.56 -6.20 -38.21
C LEU A 266 -6.24 -7.70 -38.36
N PRO A 267 -7.02 -8.49 -39.10
CA PRO A 267 -6.72 -9.91 -39.30
C PRO A 267 -5.41 -10.20 -40.06
N HIS A 268 -4.84 -9.18 -40.73
CA HIS A 268 -3.62 -9.28 -41.52
C HIS A 268 -2.37 -8.76 -40.80
N ILE A 269 -2.53 -8.33 -39.53
CA ILE A 269 -1.45 -7.75 -38.73
C ILE A 269 -0.95 -8.77 -37.73
N ASP A 270 0.31 -9.17 -37.88
CA ASP A 270 0.92 -10.20 -37.03
C ASP A 270 1.84 -9.62 -35.95
N ASN A 271 2.26 -8.37 -36.06
CA ASN A 271 3.21 -7.76 -35.14
C ASN A 271 2.78 -6.35 -34.66
N ASN A 272 3.44 -5.86 -33.62
CA ASN A 272 3.08 -4.57 -33.03
C ASN A 272 3.58 -3.36 -33.82
N TYR A 273 4.53 -3.51 -34.71
CA TYR A 273 5.00 -2.41 -35.56
C TYR A 273 3.94 -2.06 -36.61
N ASP A 274 3.46 -3.07 -37.34
CA ASP A 274 2.39 -2.89 -38.31
C ASP A 274 1.09 -2.42 -37.64
N PHE A 275 0.83 -2.88 -36.41
CA PHE A 275 -0.30 -2.39 -35.63
C PHE A 275 -0.17 -0.90 -35.26
N ALA A 276 1.03 -0.47 -34.87
CA ALA A 276 1.30 0.94 -34.57
C ALA A 276 1.19 1.82 -35.83
N GLU A 277 1.64 1.30 -36.98
CA GLU A 277 1.50 1.99 -38.27
C GLU A 277 0.03 2.12 -38.68
N LEU A 278 -0.77 1.04 -38.55
CA LEU A 278 -2.21 1.08 -38.76
C LEU A 278 -2.88 2.14 -37.90
N LEU A 279 -2.55 2.20 -36.61
CA LEU A 279 -3.10 3.22 -35.71
C LEU A 279 -2.70 4.63 -36.11
N SER A 280 -1.46 4.84 -36.54
CA SER A 280 -0.94 6.13 -36.96
C SER A 280 -1.65 6.64 -38.22
N GLU A 281 -1.83 5.77 -39.23
CA GLU A 281 -2.53 6.08 -40.44
C GLU A 281 -4.03 6.40 -40.17
N TRP A 282 -4.67 5.55 -39.35
CA TRP A 282 -6.09 5.76 -39.02
C TRP A 282 -6.29 7.06 -38.23
N LEU A 283 -5.48 7.33 -37.22
CA LEU A 283 -5.59 8.55 -36.42
C LEU A 283 -5.16 9.81 -37.19
N GLY A 284 -4.25 9.64 -38.13
CA GLY A 284 -3.80 10.70 -39.06
C GLY A 284 -4.95 11.31 -39.85
N CYS A 285 -5.99 10.53 -40.13
CA CYS A 285 -7.19 11.04 -40.87
C CYS A 285 -7.87 12.18 -40.11
N LEU A 286 -7.79 12.24 -38.80
CA LEU A 286 -8.36 13.33 -37.98
C LEU A 286 -7.50 14.60 -38.02
N LEU A 287 -6.20 14.48 -38.28
CA LEU A 287 -5.27 15.60 -38.30
C LEU A 287 -5.23 16.32 -39.68
N TYR A 288 -5.29 15.56 -40.76
CA TYR A 288 -5.20 16.09 -42.11
C TYR A 288 -6.47 16.85 -42.60
N THR A 289 -7.58 16.69 -41.87
CA THR A 289 -8.82 17.43 -42.14
C THR A 289 -8.89 18.80 -41.44
N SER A 290 -7.90 19.09 -40.54
CA SER A 290 -7.80 20.41 -39.96
C SER A 290 -7.37 21.42 -41.03
N PRO A 291 -8.14 22.50 -41.29
CA PRO A 291 -7.74 23.52 -42.27
C PRO A 291 -6.41 24.12 -41.76
N SER A 292 -5.39 24.05 -42.60
CA SER A 292 -4.12 24.76 -42.35
C SER A 292 -4.46 26.25 -42.14
N PRO A 293 -3.97 26.86 -41.04
CA PRO A 293 -4.16 28.29 -40.84
C PRO A 293 -3.48 29.02 -42.03
N ARG A 294 -4.26 29.73 -42.80
CA ARG A 294 -3.80 30.66 -43.85
C ARG A 294 -3.17 31.89 -43.22
#